data_68e61a77f998776152bce9645f01072a
#
_entry.id   68e61a77f998776152bce9645f01072a
#
_cell.length_a   1.000
_cell.length_b   1.000
_cell.length_c   1.000
_cell.angle_alpha   90.00
_cell.angle_beta   90.00
_cell.angle_gamma   90.00
#
_symmetry.space_group_name_H-M   'P 1'
#
loop_
_entity.id
_entity.type
_entity.pdbx_description
1 polymer ?
#
loop_
_entity_poly.entity_id
_entity_poly.type
_entity_poly.pdbx_seq_one_letter_code
_entity_poly.pdbx_strand_id
1 'polypeptide(L)'
;MPKARELEQRLERTEQQLRLFQKISRMMVREMSLPEVLQGIVSLVVEFTRCDSCLLYLLDDGELVLCASNTPHPSTIGKVRLKLSEGLTGWVARERRLLAISRETYKDQRFKYFGDLPEDTFEAFLSAPVIARNRVVGVINVQHKQPHQHTGDEMEVLTTVGEQVGCLLVVARMEPAALENANHVQFVLSSAPTTSRASGPA
;
A
#
# COMPACT_ATOMS: atom_id res chain seq x y z
N MET A 1 -35.21 1.75 -16.03
CA MET A 1 -34.86 2.65 -14.90
C MET A 1 -33.78 2.08 -13.94
N PRO A 2 -33.77 0.80 -13.45
CA PRO A 2 -32.70 0.33 -12.56
C PRO A 2 -31.32 0.33 -13.20
N LYS A 3 -31.17 -0.06 -14.45
CA LYS A 3 -29.86 -0.09 -15.16
C LYS A 3 -29.18 1.28 -15.31
N ALA A 4 -29.93 2.36 -15.52
CA ALA A 4 -29.37 3.70 -15.65
C ALA A 4 -28.76 4.16 -14.30
N ARG A 5 -29.48 3.95 -13.20
CA ARG A 5 -29.02 4.29 -11.85
C ARG A 5 -27.77 3.49 -11.43
N GLU A 6 -27.73 2.22 -11.82
CA GLU A 6 -26.57 1.35 -11.59
C GLU A 6 -25.33 1.84 -12.36
N LEU A 7 -25.52 2.25 -13.63
CA LEU A 7 -24.45 2.82 -14.45
C LEU A 7 -23.96 4.16 -13.91
N GLU A 8 -24.85 5.04 -13.45
CA GLU A 8 -24.48 6.31 -12.82
C GLU A 8 -23.65 6.08 -11.55
N GLN A 9 -24.07 5.15 -10.68
CA GLN A 9 -23.31 4.80 -9.48
C GLN A 9 -21.94 4.23 -9.81
N ARG A 10 -21.83 3.39 -10.83
CA ARG A 10 -20.55 2.83 -11.27
C ARG A 10 -19.64 3.91 -11.85
N LEU A 11 -20.17 4.83 -12.64
CA LEU A 11 -19.43 5.95 -13.19
C LEU A 11 -18.87 6.83 -12.06
N GLU A 12 -19.71 7.19 -11.10
CA GLU A 12 -19.33 8.01 -9.95
C GLU A 12 -18.18 7.37 -9.15
N ARG A 13 -18.27 6.07 -8.89
CA ARG A 13 -17.18 5.31 -8.21
C ARG A 13 -15.89 5.32 -9.00
N THR A 14 -15.97 5.08 -10.31
CA THR A 14 -14.79 5.09 -11.20
C THR A 14 -14.15 6.48 -11.23
N GLU A 15 -14.92 7.55 -11.26
CA GLU A 15 -14.41 8.91 -11.17
C GLU A 15 -13.74 9.19 -9.83
N GLN A 16 -14.29 8.68 -8.72
CA GLN A 16 -13.68 8.81 -7.39
C GLN A 16 -12.33 8.08 -7.33
N GLN A 17 -12.24 6.87 -7.87
CA GLN A 17 -10.97 6.13 -7.98
C GLN A 17 -9.94 6.89 -8.81
N LEU A 18 -10.33 7.41 -9.96
CA LEU A 18 -9.44 8.17 -10.83
C LEU A 18 -8.92 9.43 -10.12
N ARG A 19 -9.78 10.15 -9.43
CA ARG A 19 -9.40 11.35 -8.64
C ARG A 19 -8.41 10.99 -7.53
N LEU A 20 -8.61 9.88 -6.84
CA LEU A 20 -7.68 9.40 -5.81
C LEU A 20 -6.29 9.17 -6.41
N PHE A 21 -6.19 8.38 -7.48
CA PHE A 21 -4.91 8.08 -8.12
C PHE A 21 -4.22 9.32 -8.68
N GLN A 22 -4.98 10.25 -9.26
CA GLN A 22 -4.44 11.55 -9.70
C GLN A 22 -3.89 12.38 -8.55
N LYS A 23 -4.58 12.42 -7.39
CA LYS A 23 -4.10 13.11 -6.18
C LYS A 23 -2.78 12.49 -5.69
N ILE A 24 -2.70 11.15 -5.60
CA ILE A 24 -1.48 10.44 -5.19
C ILE A 24 -0.34 10.75 -6.17
N SER A 25 -0.56 10.61 -7.48
CA SER A 25 0.46 10.89 -8.49
C SER A 25 0.99 12.32 -8.42
N ARG A 26 0.10 13.30 -8.17
CA ARG A 26 0.51 14.72 -8.00
C ARG A 26 1.33 14.94 -6.73
N MET A 27 1.08 14.19 -5.67
CA MET A 27 1.90 14.27 -4.45
C MET A 27 3.30 13.69 -4.68
N MET A 28 3.39 12.58 -5.42
CA MET A 28 4.67 11.90 -5.69
C MET A 28 5.65 12.74 -6.54
N VAL A 29 5.17 13.73 -7.30
CA VAL A 29 6.02 14.61 -8.12
C VAL A 29 6.34 15.95 -7.47
N ARG A 30 5.86 16.19 -6.23
CA ARG A 30 6.16 17.42 -5.48
C ARG A 30 7.45 17.24 -4.67
N GLU A 31 8.08 18.35 -4.34
CA GLU A 31 9.16 18.39 -3.34
C GLU A 31 8.58 18.19 -1.93
N MET A 32 8.28 16.95 -1.59
CA MET A 32 7.80 16.52 -0.27
C MET A 32 8.72 15.43 0.25
N SER A 33 8.95 15.39 1.55
CA SER A 33 9.66 14.28 2.16
C SER A 33 8.87 12.97 2.04
N LEU A 34 9.55 11.84 2.00
CA LEU A 34 8.90 10.54 1.93
C LEU A 34 7.83 10.34 3.04
N PRO A 35 8.10 10.67 4.33
CA PRO A 35 7.08 10.58 5.38
C PRO A 35 5.82 11.42 5.08
N GLU A 36 5.96 12.64 4.56
CA GLU A 36 4.83 13.50 4.21
C GLU A 36 3.98 12.90 3.09
N VAL A 37 4.62 12.33 2.06
CA VAL A 37 3.91 11.67 0.96
C VAL A 37 3.16 10.43 1.48
N LEU A 38 3.81 9.58 2.30
CA LEU A 38 3.18 8.39 2.86
C LEU A 38 1.99 8.75 3.76
N GLN A 39 2.12 9.78 4.59
CA GLN A 39 1.03 10.27 5.44
C GLN A 39 -0.13 10.82 4.61
N GLY A 40 0.16 11.54 3.54
CA GLY A 40 -0.84 12.04 2.59
C GLY A 40 -1.58 10.91 1.88
N ILE A 41 -0.87 9.85 1.47
CA ILE A 41 -1.48 8.65 0.87
C ILE A 41 -2.44 7.99 1.85
N VAL A 42 -2.03 7.79 3.11
CA VAL A 42 -2.90 7.26 4.17
C VAL A 42 -4.17 8.10 4.30
N SER A 43 -4.05 9.43 4.34
CA SER A 43 -5.19 10.34 4.45
C SER A 43 -6.16 10.20 3.27
N LEU A 44 -5.64 10.07 2.05
CA LEU A 44 -6.46 9.86 0.84
C LEU A 44 -7.16 8.49 0.83
N VAL A 45 -6.49 7.44 1.31
CA VAL A 45 -7.11 6.11 1.45
C VAL A 45 -8.25 6.15 2.45
N VAL A 46 -8.07 6.81 3.61
CA VAL A 46 -9.13 7.00 4.62
C VAL A 46 -10.32 7.78 4.03
N GLU A 47 -10.05 8.87 3.28
CA GLU A 47 -11.09 9.66 2.60
C GLU A 47 -11.91 8.78 1.64
N PHE A 48 -11.25 7.90 0.89
CA PHE A 48 -11.89 7.04 -0.10
C PHE A 48 -12.67 5.88 0.53
N THR A 49 -12.03 5.12 1.46
CA THR A 49 -12.59 3.90 2.05
C THR A 49 -13.52 4.17 3.22
N ARG A 50 -13.47 5.38 3.79
CA ARG A 50 -14.19 5.75 5.03
C ARG A 50 -13.86 4.82 6.20
N CYS A 51 -12.64 4.27 6.23
CA CYS A 51 -12.19 3.39 7.29
C CYS A 51 -11.90 4.12 8.59
N ASP A 52 -11.94 3.40 9.69
CA ASP A 52 -11.60 3.94 11.02
C ASP A 52 -10.08 4.02 11.21
N SER A 53 -9.34 3.06 10.66
CA SER A 53 -7.87 3.02 10.76
C SER A 53 -7.24 2.63 9.42
N CYS A 54 -6.17 3.32 9.05
CA CYS A 54 -5.29 2.98 7.95
C CYS A 54 -3.84 3.03 8.41
N LEU A 55 -3.12 1.93 8.23
CA LEU A 55 -1.74 1.74 8.69
C LEU A 55 -0.85 1.36 7.50
N LEU A 56 0.22 2.09 7.28
CA LEU A 56 1.21 1.79 6.24
C LEU A 56 2.54 1.38 6.87
N TYR A 57 2.94 0.15 6.58
CA TYR A 57 4.20 -0.43 7.02
C TYR A 57 5.18 -0.55 5.85
N LEU A 58 6.44 -0.31 6.11
CA LEU A 58 7.54 -0.57 5.17
C LEU A 58 8.47 -1.65 5.72
N LEU A 59 9.01 -2.45 4.82
CA LEU A 59 9.96 -3.50 5.17
C LEU A 59 11.36 -2.89 5.40
N ASP A 60 11.89 -3.09 6.60
CA ASP A 60 13.19 -2.64 7.05
C ASP A 60 13.86 -3.76 7.84
N ASP A 61 15.02 -4.22 7.38
CA ASP A 61 15.82 -5.31 7.99
C ASP A 61 15.00 -6.56 8.38
N GLY A 62 14.08 -6.98 7.49
CA GLY A 62 13.25 -8.17 7.69
C GLY A 62 12.04 -7.99 8.60
N GLU A 63 11.78 -6.79 9.08
CA GLU A 63 10.61 -6.41 9.87
C GLU A 63 9.75 -5.36 9.17
N LEU A 64 8.47 -5.35 9.45
CA LEU A 64 7.53 -4.33 8.97
C LEU A 64 7.47 -3.20 10.00
N VAL A 65 7.93 -2.02 9.63
CA VAL A 65 7.95 -0.81 10.47
C VAL A 65 6.78 0.09 10.10
N LEU A 66 6.01 0.53 11.08
CA LEU A 66 4.90 1.48 10.87
C LEU A 66 5.46 2.84 10.47
N CYS A 67 5.16 3.29 9.24
CA CYS A 67 5.68 4.54 8.69
C CYS A 67 4.63 5.64 8.55
N ALA A 68 3.34 5.29 8.42
CA ALA A 68 2.26 6.28 8.37
C ALA A 68 0.96 5.69 8.92
N SER A 69 0.12 6.53 9.55
CA SER A 69 -1.15 6.14 10.14
C SER A 69 -2.08 7.35 10.27
N ASN A 70 -3.40 7.14 10.16
CA ASN A 70 -4.40 8.14 10.51
C ASN A 70 -4.80 8.10 11.99
N THR A 71 -4.39 7.10 12.74
CA THR A 71 -4.65 7.02 14.19
C THR A 71 -3.75 7.99 14.95
N PRO A 72 -4.27 8.69 15.98
CA PRO A 72 -3.56 9.79 16.64
C PRO A 72 -2.48 9.31 17.63
N HIS A 73 -1.56 8.46 17.18
CA HIS A 73 -0.43 7.99 17.99
C HIS A 73 0.91 8.29 17.31
N PRO A 74 1.34 9.58 17.25
CA PRO A 74 2.63 9.96 16.64
C PRO A 74 3.83 9.22 17.27
N SER A 75 3.69 8.79 18.53
CA SER A 75 4.73 8.03 19.24
C SER A 75 4.95 6.61 18.72
N THR A 76 4.05 6.06 17.89
CA THR A 76 4.16 4.70 17.34
C THR A 76 4.84 4.65 15.98
N ILE A 77 4.84 5.78 15.24
CA ILE A 77 5.52 5.86 13.93
C ILE A 77 7.02 5.64 14.10
N GLY A 78 7.58 4.71 13.32
CA GLY A 78 8.98 4.30 13.37
C GLY A 78 9.34 3.36 14.52
N LYS A 79 8.44 3.16 15.52
CA LYS A 79 8.70 2.32 16.69
C LYS A 79 8.01 0.96 16.63
N VAL A 80 6.77 0.92 16.12
CA VAL A 80 6.04 -0.35 15.97
C VAL A 80 6.70 -1.17 14.86
N ARG A 81 7.19 -2.36 15.24
CA ARG A 81 7.84 -3.33 14.36
C ARG A 81 7.13 -4.67 14.44
N LEU A 82 6.85 -5.27 13.30
CA LEU A 82 6.17 -6.56 13.17
C LEU A 82 7.06 -7.51 12.40
N LYS A 83 7.23 -8.73 12.92
CA LYS A 83 7.92 -9.78 12.15
C LYS A 83 7.03 -10.28 11.02
N LEU A 84 7.63 -10.74 9.94
CA LEU A 84 6.89 -11.33 8.81
C LEU A 84 6.11 -12.60 9.21
N SER A 85 6.47 -13.25 10.31
CA SER A 85 5.75 -14.39 10.88
C SER A 85 4.56 -14.01 11.77
N GLU A 86 4.33 -12.71 12.02
CA GLU A 86 3.40 -12.24 13.06
C GLU A 86 2.16 -11.57 12.46
N GLY A 87 1.00 -12.01 12.96
CA GLY A 87 -0.29 -11.40 12.68
C GLY A 87 -0.74 -11.45 11.21
N LEU A 88 -1.86 -10.80 10.93
CA LEU A 88 -2.44 -10.72 9.60
C LEU A 88 -1.54 -9.93 8.64
N THR A 89 -0.95 -8.85 9.12
CA THR A 89 -0.05 -7.97 8.33
C THR A 89 1.21 -8.73 7.88
N GLY A 90 1.85 -9.49 8.79
CA GLY A 90 3.00 -10.33 8.46
C GLY A 90 2.64 -11.44 7.47
N TRP A 91 1.46 -12.04 7.63
CA TRP A 91 0.95 -13.03 6.68
C TRP A 91 0.81 -12.45 5.27
N VAL A 92 0.22 -11.25 5.11
CA VAL A 92 0.07 -10.57 3.81
C VAL A 92 1.43 -10.32 3.15
N ALA A 93 2.41 -9.86 3.92
CA ALA A 93 3.77 -9.66 3.42
C ALA A 93 4.41 -10.97 2.93
N ARG A 94 4.30 -12.04 3.69
CA ARG A 94 4.90 -13.34 3.39
C ARG A 94 4.24 -14.02 2.20
N GLU A 95 2.91 -14.07 2.19
CA GLU A 95 2.14 -14.73 1.14
C GLU A 95 2.01 -13.86 -0.13
N ARG A 96 2.34 -12.57 -0.04
CA ARG A 96 2.26 -11.62 -1.16
C ARG A 96 0.85 -11.54 -1.75
N ARG A 97 -0.16 -11.67 -0.91
CA ARG A 97 -1.57 -11.74 -1.30
C ARG A 97 -2.39 -10.77 -0.47
N LEU A 98 -3.36 -10.14 -1.12
CA LEU A 98 -4.39 -9.37 -0.45
C LEU A 98 -5.18 -10.27 0.51
N LEU A 99 -5.55 -9.72 1.67
CA LEU A 99 -6.41 -10.35 2.67
C LEU A 99 -7.59 -9.44 2.96
N ALA A 100 -8.80 -9.98 2.86
CA ALA A 100 -10.04 -9.29 3.20
C ALA A 100 -10.83 -10.13 4.21
N ILE A 101 -11.15 -9.53 5.36
CA ILE A 101 -11.98 -10.12 6.42
C ILE A 101 -13.09 -9.12 6.72
N SER A 102 -14.36 -9.53 6.60
CA SER A 102 -15.51 -8.63 6.68
C SER A 102 -16.05 -8.43 8.09
N ARG A 103 -15.71 -9.31 9.03
CA ARG A 103 -16.17 -9.26 10.43
C ARG A 103 -15.32 -10.18 11.32
N GLU A 104 -15.35 -9.91 12.63
CA GLU A 104 -14.73 -10.76 13.65
C GLU A 104 -13.24 -11.05 13.36
N THR A 105 -12.51 -10.06 12.87
CA THR A 105 -11.09 -10.17 12.53
C THR A 105 -10.26 -10.77 13.67
N TYR A 106 -10.63 -10.48 14.92
CA TYR A 106 -9.98 -10.99 16.13
C TYR A 106 -10.17 -12.50 16.36
N LYS A 107 -11.10 -13.15 15.63
CA LYS A 107 -11.27 -14.62 15.67
C LYS A 107 -10.40 -15.36 14.65
N ASP A 108 -9.75 -14.64 13.73
CA ASP A 108 -8.85 -15.28 12.76
C ASP A 108 -7.63 -15.86 13.50
N GLN A 109 -7.27 -17.10 13.19
CA GLN A 109 -6.16 -17.80 13.85
C GLN A 109 -4.80 -17.11 13.69
N ARG A 110 -4.66 -16.26 12.66
CA ARG A 110 -3.45 -15.46 12.39
C ARG A 110 -3.45 -14.14 13.14
N PHE A 111 -4.57 -13.76 13.75
CA PHE A 111 -4.69 -12.49 14.46
C PHE A 111 -3.74 -12.44 15.66
N LYS A 112 -3.09 -11.30 15.86
CA LYS A 112 -2.24 -11.06 17.01
C LYS A 112 -2.52 -9.67 17.57
N TYR A 113 -2.70 -9.57 18.88
CA TYR A 113 -2.73 -8.29 19.57
C TYR A 113 -1.32 -7.72 19.68
N PHE A 114 -1.17 -6.44 19.34
CA PHE A 114 0.08 -5.71 19.52
C PHE A 114 -0.13 -4.66 20.59
N GLY A 115 0.56 -4.81 21.74
CA GLY A 115 0.40 -3.94 22.91
C GLY A 115 0.76 -2.48 22.65
N ASP A 116 1.54 -2.21 21.59
CA ASP A 116 1.96 -0.86 21.20
C ASP A 116 0.98 -0.15 20.26
N LEU A 117 -0.05 -0.85 19.79
CA LEU A 117 -1.15 -0.26 19.02
C LEU A 117 -2.36 -0.06 19.93
N PRO A 118 -3.20 0.96 19.65
CA PRO A 118 -4.43 1.16 20.45
C PRO A 118 -5.25 -0.11 20.50
N GLU A 119 -5.85 -0.40 21.66
CA GLU A 119 -6.70 -1.58 21.93
C GLU A 119 -8.04 -1.56 21.15
N ASP A 120 -8.12 -0.83 20.05
CA ASP A 120 -9.31 -0.83 19.20
C ASP A 120 -9.49 -2.21 18.56
N THR A 121 -10.53 -2.92 18.97
CA THR A 121 -10.97 -4.12 18.29
C THR A 121 -11.64 -3.74 16.96
N PHE A 122 -11.01 -4.13 15.88
CA PHE A 122 -11.58 -3.93 14.55
C PHE A 122 -12.33 -5.18 14.11
N GLU A 123 -13.54 -4.97 13.60
CA GLU A 123 -14.38 -6.03 13.07
C GLU A 123 -13.93 -6.47 11.68
N ALA A 124 -13.63 -5.52 10.80
CA ALA A 124 -13.23 -5.80 9.43
C ALA A 124 -11.81 -5.34 9.13
N PHE A 125 -11.13 -6.08 8.27
CA PHE A 125 -9.74 -5.88 7.92
C PHE A 125 -9.51 -6.12 6.43
N LEU A 126 -8.91 -5.16 5.75
CA LEU A 126 -8.43 -5.29 4.38
C LEU A 126 -6.95 -4.93 4.36
N SER A 127 -6.14 -5.79 3.77
CA SER A 127 -4.70 -5.59 3.72
C SER A 127 -4.14 -5.96 2.34
N ALA A 128 -3.31 -5.10 1.80
CA ALA A 128 -2.64 -5.32 0.53
C ALA A 128 -1.11 -5.21 0.67
N PRO A 129 -0.34 -6.07 0.00
CA PRO A 129 1.11 -5.96 -0.03
C PRO A 129 1.53 -4.76 -0.89
N VAL A 130 2.51 -4.01 -0.43
CA VAL A 130 3.22 -2.99 -1.21
C VAL A 130 4.32 -3.70 -1.99
N ILE A 131 4.20 -3.72 -3.31
CA ILE A 131 5.11 -4.48 -4.18
C ILE A 131 5.94 -3.54 -5.05
N ALA A 132 7.25 -3.75 -5.06
CA ALA A 132 8.20 -3.07 -5.95
C ALA A 132 9.15 -4.08 -6.57
N ARG A 133 9.36 -4.02 -7.90
CA ARG A 133 10.25 -4.94 -8.63
C ARG A 133 10.03 -6.40 -8.24
N ASN A 134 8.79 -6.83 -8.19
CA ASN A 134 8.37 -8.19 -7.82
C ASN A 134 8.76 -8.63 -6.38
N ARG A 135 9.02 -7.69 -5.47
CA ARG A 135 9.31 -7.95 -4.05
C ARG A 135 8.35 -7.17 -3.17
N VAL A 136 7.94 -7.77 -2.05
CA VAL A 136 7.21 -7.02 -1.03
C VAL A 136 8.17 -6.08 -0.33
N VAL A 137 7.81 -4.81 -0.30
CA VAL A 137 8.56 -3.73 0.36
C VAL A 137 7.76 -3.07 1.48
N GLY A 138 6.54 -3.52 1.70
CA GLY A 138 5.66 -3.03 2.76
C GLY A 138 4.28 -3.68 2.71
N VAL A 139 3.38 -3.17 3.55
CA VAL A 139 1.96 -3.58 3.62
C VAL A 139 1.13 -2.36 3.99
N ILE A 140 -0.03 -2.23 3.36
CA ILE A 140 -1.04 -1.23 3.73
C ILE A 140 -2.30 -1.93 4.25
N ASN A 141 -2.78 -1.49 5.43
CA ASN A 141 -3.95 -2.03 6.10
C ASN A 141 -5.06 -0.98 6.19
N VAL A 142 -6.28 -1.43 6.00
CA VAL A 142 -7.52 -0.68 6.23
C VAL A 142 -8.37 -1.47 7.23
N GLN A 143 -8.91 -0.80 8.25
CA GLN A 143 -9.63 -1.43 9.33
C GLN A 143 -10.92 -0.67 9.65
N HIS A 144 -12.00 -1.41 9.94
CA HIS A 144 -13.29 -0.85 10.35
C HIS A 144 -13.69 -1.40 11.72
N LYS A 145 -14.21 -0.52 12.59
CA LYS A 145 -14.75 -0.89 13.93
C LYS A 145 -16.07 -1.65 13.84
N GLN A 146 -16.75 -1.52 12.71
CA GLN A 146 -17.99 -2.24 12.42
C GLN A 146 -17.75 -3.28 11.32
N PRO A 147 -18.59 -4.33 11.23
CA PRO A 147 -18.55 -5.23 10.10
C PRO A 147 -18.66 -4.48 8.77
N HIS A 148 -17.76 -4.78 7.83
CA HIS A 148 -17.69 -4.12 6.54
C HIS A 148 -17.41 -5.14 5.43
N GLN A 149 -18.31 -5.20 4.44
CA GLN A 149 -18.11 -6.05 3.26
C GLN A 149 -17.23 -5.31 2.27
N HIS A 150 -15.96 -5.66 2.21
CA HIS A 150 -15.02 -5.07 1.26
C HIS A 150 -15.45 -5.36 -0.18
N THR A 151 -15.61 -4.30 -0.96
CA THR A 151 -15.98 -4.40 -2.38
C THR A 151 -14.76 -4.71 -3.25
N GLY A 152 -15.01 -5.21 -4.48
CA GLY A 152 -13.93 -5.39 -5.46
C GLY A 152 -13.17 -4.09 -5.75
N ASP A 153 -13.91 -2.97 -5.81
CA ASP A 153 -13.32 -1.64 -6.02
C ASP A 153 -12.37 -1.23 -4.89
N GLU A 154 -12.75 -1.47 -3.63
CA GLU A 154 -11.87 -1.18 -2.48
C GLU A 154 -10.60 -2.04 -2.48
N MET A 155 -10.73 -3.32 -2.82
CA MET A 155 -9.60 -4.23 -2.95
C MET A 155 -8.66 -3.81 -4.09
N GLU A 156 -9.19 -3.43 -5.24
CA GLU A 156 -8.43 -2.95 -6.39
C GLU A 156 -7.72 -1.63 -6.08
N VAL A 157 -8.43 -0.68 -5.47
CA VAL A 157 -7.85 0.61 -5.05
C VAL A 157 -6.69 0.39 -4.08
N LEU A 158 -6.87 -0.44 -3.05
CA LEU A 158 -5.81 -0.66 -2.06
C LEU A 158 -4.60 -1.35 -2.68
N THR A 159 -4.81 -2.28 -3.61
CA THR A 159 -3.74 -2.94 -4.37
C THR A 159 -2.97 -1.92 -5.22
N THR A 160 -3.68 -1.09 -5.99
CA THR A 160 -3.06 -0.06 -6.85
C THR A 160 -2.31 0.98 -6.03
N VAL A 161 -2.85 1.40 -4.88
CA VAL A 161 -2.14 2.30 -3.95
C VAL A 161 -0.84 1.64 -3.45
N GLY A 162 -0.88 0.35 -3.10
CA GLY A 162 0.31 -0.40 -2.71
C GLY A 162 1.37 -0.42 -3.81
N GLU A 163 0.97 -0.60 -5.07
CA GLU A 163 1.88 -0.55 -6.22
C GLU A 163 2.48 0.84 -6.43
N GLN A 164 1.68 1.91 -6.29
CA GLN A 164 2.17 3.29 -6.38
C GLN A 164 3.18 3.62 -5.27
N VAL A 165 2.92 3.20 -4.04
CA VAL A 165 3.89 3.32 -2.92
C VAL A 165 5.16 2.54 -3.24
N GLY A 166 5.04 1.33 -3.78
CA GLY A 166 6.18 0.52 -4.22
C GLY A 166 7.04 1.25 -5.27
N CYS A 167 6.43 1.87 -6.27
CA CYS A 167 7.12 2.69 -7.26
C CYS A 167 7.81 3.91 -6.63
N LEU A 168 7.12 4.62 -5.73
CA LEU A 168 7.68 5.75 -4.99
C LEU A 168 8.95 5.36 -4.23
N LEU A 169 8.93 4.22 -3.55
CA LEU A 169 10.09 3.74 -2.78
C LEU A 169 11.28 3.38 -3.67
N VAL A 170 11.06 2.91 -4.89
CA VAL A 170 12.12 2.69 -5.88
C VAL A 170 12.75 4.02 -6.26
N VAL A 171 11.94 5.03 -6.58
CA VAL A 171 12.43 6.35 -6.95
C VAL A 171 13.17 7.02 -5.79
N ALA A 172 12.62 6.95 -4.57
CA ALA A 172 13.23 7.55 -3.38
C ALA A 172 14.60 6.93 -2.99
N ARG A 173 14.90 5.72 -3.48
CA ARG A 173 16.20 5.06 -3.29
C ARG A 173 17.20 5.32 -4.42
N MET A 174 16.78 5.99 -5.48
CA MET A 174 17.70 6.40 -6.57
C MET A 174 18.54 7.58 -6.08
N GLU A 175 19.84 7.53 -6.37
CA GLU A 175 20.71 8.66 -6.06
C GLU A 175 20.32 9.90 -6.89
N PRO A 176 20.40 11.11 -6.34
CA PRO A 176 20.09 12.36 -7.06
C PRO A 176 20.85 12.47 -8.40
N ALA A 177 22.11 12.07 -8.44
CA ALA A 177 22.93 12.05 -9.65
C ALA A 177 22.33 11.14 -10.76
N ALA A 178 21.64 10.06 -10.42
CA ALA A 178 20.97 9.21 -11.38
C ALA A 178 19.73 9.89 -11.97
N LEU A 179 19.03 10.71 -11.19
CA LEU A 179 17.89 11.51 -11.68
C LEU A 179 18.32 12.67 -12.57
N GLU A 180 19.44 13.33 -12.26
CA GLU A 180 20.01 14.38 -13.12
C GLU A 180 20.47 13.83 -14.47
N ASN A 181 21.08 12.63 -14.47
CA ASN A 181 21.51 11.94 -15.69
C ASN A 181 20.34 11.31 -16.48
N ALA A 182 19.17 11.11 -15.89
CA ALA A 182 17.98 10.59 -16.56
C ALA A 182 17.40 11.53 -17.64
N ASN A 183 17.91 12.76 -17.76
CA ASN A 183 17.64 13.66 -18.89
C ASN A 183 18.20 13.14 -20.22
N HIS A 184 19.02 12.08 -20.20
CA HIS A 184 19.55 11.45 -21.41
C HIS A 184 18.83 10.11 -21.63
N VAL A 185 17.98 10.04 -22.66
CA VAL A 185 17.27 8.81 -23.08
C VAL A 185 18.22 7.60 -23.21
N GLN A 186 19.48 7.83 -23.55
CA GLN A 186 20.54 6.82 -23.60
C GLN A 186 20.79 6.08 -22.29
N PHE A 187 20.62 6.74 -21.12
CA PHE A 187 20.79 6.11 -19.83
C PHE A 187 19.69 5.06 -19.55
N VAL A 188 18.46 5.37 -19.91
CA VAL A 188 17.32 4.46 -19.74
C VAL A 188 17.48 3.21 -20.62
N LEU A 189 18.00 3.37 -21.84
CA LEU A 189 18.21 2.28 -22.79
C LEU A 189 19.41 1.39 -22.43
N SER A 190 20.46 1.95 -21.81
CA SER A 190 21.66 1.20 -21.41
C SER A 190 21.48 0.40 -20.14
N SER A 191 20.49 0.74 -19.30
CA SER A 191 20.16 0.03 -18.06
C SER A 191 19.20 -1.15 -18.23
N ALA A 192 18.75 -1.43 -19.47
CA ALA A 192 17.94 -2.61 -19.75
C ALA A 192 18.80 -3.89 -19.58
N PRO A 193 18.29 -4.93 -18.88
CA PRO A 193 19.03 -6.17 -18.70
C PRO A 193 19.28 -6.79 -20.09
N THR A 194 20.55 -6.95 -20.45
CA THR A 194 20.95 -7.71 -21.64
C THR A 194 20.49 -9.14 -21.48
N THR A 195 19.44 -9.54 -22.19
CA THR A 195 19.08 -10.95 -22.33
C THR A 195 20.23 -11.64 -23.08
N SER A 196 21.13 -12.26 -22.33
CA SER A 196 22.12 -13.18 -22.85
C SER A 196 21.39 -14.30 -23.60
N ARG A 197 21.37 -14.24 -24.90
CA ARG A 197 21.08 -15.41 -25.74
C ARG A 197 22.18 -16.43 -25.47
N ALA A 198 21.85 -17.48 -24.73
CA ALA A 198 22.66 -18.68 -24.68
C ALA A 198 22.67 -19.29 -26.10
N SER A 199 23.78 -19.10 -26.81
CA SER A 199 24.11 -19.91 -27.97
C SER A 199 24.47 -21.32 -27.49
N GLY A 200 23.56 -22.27 -27.70
CA GLY A 200 23.86 -23.68 -27.49
C GLY A 200 24.92 -24.15 -28.51
N PRO A 201 25.79 -25.08 -28.11
CA PRO A 201 26.76 -25.69 -29.03
C PRO A 201 26.08 -26.68 -29.98
N ALA A 202 26.62 -26.73 -31.19
CA ALA A 202 26.31 -27.71 -32.23
C ALA A 202 26.68 -29.14 -31.83
#